data_7aba9a901a1c4c3393a9219a04a9c815
#
_entry.id   7aba9a901a1c4c3393a9219a04a9c815
#
_cell.length_a   1.000
_cell.length_b   1.000
_cell.length_c   1.000
_cell.angle_alpha   90.00
_cell.angle_beta   90.00
_cell.angle_gamma   90.00
#
_symmetry.space_group_name_H-M   'P 1'
#
loop_
_entity.id
_entity.type
_entity.pdbx_description
1 polymer ?
#
loop_
_entity_poly.entity_id
_entity_poly.type
_entity_poly.pdbx_seq_one_letter_code
_entity_poly.pdbx_strand_id
1 'polypeptide(L)'
;MQQLSDKNPWKTALVIVGFVFLTAALTTAGWFYHHSPLQQVPPPSAQTLRATRPVARIMADPQAAMAPVTGTPGNSPSLAEQIPAMSRFEISFDPMHEFHENLRKALLHDLAPAFPELPKFFGDPMVQSMDPARERFVFQLIDAVENGQADQRPAILLAADLLANEMWCPSENKEECDQLRSHFAQHKLTLEYSELGGGFYYPRDLLWRVWQQYPETNWGEMAFVVLLELGWDTSRTCAKGSEQFREVIRQGESFLQRRPTSPHRAAVLLLVGQAYATWWSLSNETADSPMADYVDPKRYNEGAEQARLKAISDFEQVVQFSPETKFAIYAHEILPPLREHQIQNTYKFFCVYD
;
A
#
# COMPACT_ATOMS: atom_id res chain seq x y z
N MET A 1 -67.07 -18.81 28.28
CA MET A 1 -66.09 -18.61 27.18
C MET A 1 -65.61 -17.17 27.29
N GLN A 2 -64.53 -16.91 27.97
CA GLN A 2 -63.88 -15.59 28.07
C GLN A 2 -62.44 -15.76 27.69
N GLN A 3 -62.06 -15.22 26.52
CA GLN A 3 -60.69 -15.07 26.12
C GLN A 3 -60.12 -13.80 26.80
N LEU A 4 -59.26 -13.99 27.77
CA LEU A 4 -58.45 -12.93 28.34
C LEU A 4 -57.32 -12.62 27.38
N SER A 5 -57.40 -11.43 26.78
CA SER A 5 -56.32 -10.82 26.00
C SER A 5 -55.22 -10.34 26.93
N ASP A 6 -54.12 -11.07 27.00
CA ASP A 6 -52.92 -10.71 27.75
C ASP A 6 -52.13 -9.60 27.00
N LYS A 7 -52.56 -8.35 27.16
CA LYS A 7 -51.78 -7.18 26.71
C LYS A 7 -50.74 -6.85 27.77
N ASN A 8 -49.56 -7.37 27.63
CA ASN A 8 -48.42 -7.08 28.51
C ASN A 8 -47.89 -5.65 28.23
N PRO A 9 -48.20 -4.66 29.12
CA PRO A 9 -47.90 -3.26 28.88
C PRO A 9 -46.37 -2.96 28.83
N TRP A 10 -45.57 -3.85 29.38
CA TRP A 10 -44.10 -3.69 29.43
C TRP A 10 -43.45 -3.91 28.05
N LYS A 11 -44.03 -4.74 27.18
CA LYS A 11 -43.49 -4.92 25.81
C LYS A 11 -43.67 -3.68 24.96
N THR A 12 -44.77 -2.96 25.13
CA THR A 12 -45.03 -1.71 24.39
C THR A 12 -44.13 -0.57 24.90
N ALA A 13 -43.88 -0.50 26.18
CA ALA A 13 -42.96 0.48 26.78
C ALA A 13 -41.51 0.29 26.31
N LEU A 14 -41.03 -0.96 26.20
CA LEU A 14 -39.68 -1.29 25.73
C LEU A 14 -39.45 -0.91 24.27
N VAL A 15 -40.45 -1.08 23.41
CA VAL A 15 -40.39 -0.71 22.00
C VAL A 15 -40.31 0.82 21.84
N ILE A 16 -41.11 1.56 22.61
CA ILE A 16 -41.12 3.04 22.55
C ILE A 16 -39.80 3.63 23.05
N VAL A 17 -39.21 3.11 24.14
CA VAL A 17 -37.92 3.55 24.66
C VAL A 17 -36.80 3.23 23.68
N GLY A 18 -36.81 2.04 23.05
CA GLY A 18 -35.82 1.68 22.01
C GLY A 18 -35.88 2.60 20.79
N PHE A 19 -37.10 3.02 20.36
CA PHE A 19 -37.25 3.93 19.21
C PHE A 19 -36.77 5.36 19.53
N VAL A 20 -36.98 5.85 20.73
CA VAL A 20 -36.51 7.19 21.17
C VAL A 20 -34.99 7.23 21.26
N PHE A 21 -34.33 6.17 21.75
CA PHE A 21 -32.87 6.10 21.77
C PHE A 21 -32.27 5.99 20.37
N LEU A 22 -32.90 5.26 19.45
CA LEU A 22 -32.41 5.11 18.07
C LEU A 22 -32.52 6.44 17.29
N THR A 23 -33.61 7.19 17.46
CA THR A 23 -33.78 8.51 16.82
C THR A 23 -32.83 9.56 17.40
N ALA A 24 -32.56 9.54 18.70
CA ALA A 24 -31.60 10.44 19.34
C ALA A 24 -30.16 10.16 18.87
N ALA A 25 -29.78 8.88 18.70
CA ALA A 25 -28.46 8.49 18.21
C ALA A 25 -28.26 8.91 16.73
N LEU A 26 -29.27 8.77 15.89
CA LEU A 26 -29.20 9.17 14.47
C LEU A 26 -29.15 10.70 14.30
N THR A 27 -29.85 11.46 15.14
CA THR A 27 -29.80 12.94 15.08
C THR A 27 -28.49 13.50 15.60
N THR A 28 -27.87 12.91 16.63
CA THR A 28 -26.55 13.33 17.11
C THR A 28 -25.44 12.97 16.14
N ALA A 29 -25.46 11.78 15.51
CA ALA A 29 -24.51 11.41 14.49
C ALA A 29 -24.61 12.32 13.24
N GLY A 30 -25.83 12.66 12.79
CA GLY A 30 -26.06 13.61 11.70
C GLY A 30 -25.57 15.03 12.01
N TRP A 31 -25.71 15.46 13.26
CA TRP A 31 -25.28 16.80 13.68
C TRP A 31 -23.73 16.89 13.76
N PHE A 32 -23.03 15.86 14.19
CA PHE A 32 -21.56 15.79 14.16
C PHE A 32 -21.01 15.73 12.73
N TYR A 33 -21.70 15.10 11.80
CA TYR A 33 -21.25 15.04 10.39
C TYR A 33 -21.40 16.39 9.66
N HIS A 34 -22.42 17.21 10.03
CA HIS A 34 -22.67 18.51 9.40
C HIS A 34 -21.93 19.68 10.06
N HIS A 35 -21.42 19.53 11.27
CA HIS A 35 -20.83 20.63 12.05
C HIS A 35 -19.35 20.38 12.42
N SER A 36 -18.69 19.39 11.83
CA SER A 36 -17.22 19.34 11.86
C SER A 36 -16.70 20.54 11.11
N PRO A 37 -16.04 21.52 11.75
CA PRO A 37 -15.42 22.60 11.04
C PRO A 37 -14.26 21.98 10.26
N LEU A 38 -14.49 21.75 8.96
CA LEU A 38 -13.40 21.71 8.00
C LEU A 38 -12.70 23.06 8.17
N GLN A 39 -11.58 23.06 8.88
CA GLN A 39 -10.67 24.20 8.89
C GLN A 39 -10.29 24.43 7.44
N GLN A 40 -10.98 25.41 6.83
CA GLN A 40 -10.54 25.99 5.58
C GLN A 40 -9.18 26.63 5.89
N VAL A 41 -8.11 25.95 5.55
CA VAL A 41 -6.78 26.55 5.49
C VAL A 41 -6.85 27.62 4.42
N PRO A 42 -6.69 28.92 4.76
CA PRO A 42 -6.69 29.97 3.76
C PRO A 42 -5.55 29.71 2.77
N PRO A 43 -5.74 29.98 1.47
CA PRO A 43 -4.68 29.84 0.48
C PRO A 43 -3.49 30.72 0.89
N PRO A 44 -2.24 30.25 0.75
CA PRO A 44 -1.08 31.08 1.06
C PRO A 44 -1.08 32.29 0.16
N SER A 45 -1.04 33.48 0.77
CA SER A 45 -0.92 34.76 0.11
C SER A 45 0.34 34.77 -0.76
N ALA A 46 0.17 35.12 -2.03
CA ALA A 46 1.24 35.28 -2.99
C ALA A 46 2.23 36.35 -2.52
N GLN A 47 3.26 35.96 -1.82
CA GLN A 47 4.44 36.79 -1.60
C GLN A 47 5.43 36.60 -2.74
N THR A 48 5.54 37.68 -3.50
CA THR A 48 6.47 37.99 -4.56
C THR A 48 7.90 37.51 -4.24
N LEU A 49 8.36 36.44 -4.86
CA LEU A 49 9.79 36.12 -4.95
C LEU A 49 10.35 36.76 -6.21
N ARG A 50 11.14 37.82 -5.97
CA ARG A 50 11.93 38.52 -6.97
C ARG A 50 12.87 37.59 -7.70
N ALA A 51 12.75 37.59 -9.00
CA ALA A 51 13.66 36.99 -9.96
C ALA A 51 15.11 37.52 -9.80
N THR A 52 16.08 36.61 -9.77
CA THR A 52 17.46 36.94 -10.13
C THR A 52 18.12 35.77 -10.81
N ARG A 53 18.40 35.95 -12.04
CA ARG A 53 19.49 35.57 -12.96
C ARG A 53 19.07 34.83 -14.22
N PRO A 54 19.49 35.29 -15.38
CA PRO A 54 19.19 34.70 -16.67
C PRO A 54 20.18 33.55 -16.97
N VAL A 55 19.65 32.39 -17.30
CA VAL A 55 20.41 31.30 -17.93
C VAL A 55 20.40 31.52 -19.45
N ALA A 56 21.59 31.55 -20.01
CA ALA A 56 21.81 31.76 -21.41
C ALA A 56 21.09 30.75 -22.29
N ARG A 57 20.33 31.28 -23.24
CA ARG A 57 19.61 30.54 -24.27
C ARG A 57 20.60 30.18 -25.38
N ILE A 58 20.95 28.91 -25.50
CA ILE A 58 21.59 28.38 -26.71
C ILE A 58 20.46 28.08 -27.70
N MET A 59 20.32 28.94 -28.70
CA MET A 59 19.47 28.70 -29.86
C MET A 59 20.23 27.80 -30.82
N ALA A 60 19.72 26.59 -31.06
CA ALA A 60 20.10 25.75 -32.16
C ALA A 60 19.08 25.97 -33.31
N ASP A 61 19.57 26.28 -34.45
CA ASP A 61 18.87 26.63 -35.68
C ASP A 61 18.32 25.36 -36.34
N PRO A 62 17.02 25.25 -36.64
CA PRO A 62 16.49 24.11 -37.40
C PRO A 62 16.21 24.49 -38.88
N GLN A 63 17.25 24.63 -39.69
CA GLN A 63 17.11 24.61 -41.12
C GLN A 63 18.11 23.63 -41.76
N ALA A 64 17.71 22.34 -41.85
CA ALA A 64 18.35 21.40 -42.75
C ALA A 64 17.26 20.80 -43.67
N ALA A 65 17.35 21.24 -44.89
CA ALA A 65 16.80 20.78 -46.18
C ALA A 65 15.98 19.47 -46.21
N MET A 66 14.70 19.57 -46.53
CA MET A 66 13.88 18.51 -47.07
C MET A 66 14.18 18.33 -48.57
N ALA A 67 14.73 17.14 -48.94
CA ALA A 67 14.76 16.68 -50.31
C ALA A 67 13.46 15.89 -50.62
N PRO A 68 12.84 16.04 -51.80
CA PRO A 68 11.64 15.31 -52.15
C PRO A 68 12.00 13.86 -52.57
N VAL A 69 11.49 12.89 -51.85
CA VAL A 69 11.52 11.48 -52.21
C VAL A 69 10.30 11.16 -53.08
N THR A 70 10.48 11.02 -54.37
CA THR A 70 9.52 10.41 -55.27
C THR A 70 9.62 8.90 -55.12
N GLY A 71 8.72 8.27 -54.38
CA GLY A 71 8.59 6.82 -54.23
C GLY A 71 7.24 6.33 -54.73
N THR A 72 7.29 5.36 -55.66
CA THR A 72 6.16 4.64 -56.23
C THR A 72 5.27 3.99 -55.16
N PRO A 73 3.93 3.90 -55.36
CA PRO A 73 3.04 3.24 -54.38
C PRO A 73 3.19 1.72 -54.47
N GLY A 74 4.11 1.16 -53.68
CA GLY A 74 4.16 -0.27 -53.42
C GLY A 74 3.26 -0.59 -52.24
N ASN A 75 2.54 -1.72 -52.29
CA ASN A 75 1.70 -2.28 -51.25
C ASN A 75 2.38 -2.19 -49.88
N SER A 76 1.99 -1.23 -49.05
CA SER A 76 2.39 -1.17 -47.62
C SER A 76 1.60 -2.24 -46.90
N PRO A 77 2.26 -3.16 -46.19
CA PRO A 77 1.58 -4.07 -45.27
C PRO A 77 0.82 -3.23 -44.22
N SER A 78 -0.36 -3.71 -43.83
CA SER A 78 -1.21 -3.01 -42.86
C SER A 78 -0.43 -2.74 -41.55
N LEU A 79 -0.67 -1.60 -40.91
CA LEU A 79 -0.04 -1.21 -39.63
C LEU A 79 -0.17 -2.28 -38.53
N ALA A 80 -1.15 -3.17 -38.66
CA ALA A 80 -1.42 -4.29 -37.73
C ALA A 80 -0.37 -5.44 -37.84
N GLU A 81 0.39 -5.54 -38.96
CA GLU A 81 1.39 -6.62 -39.10
C GLU A 81 2.81 -6.24 -38.63
N GLN A 82 3.01 -5.01 -38.18
CA GLN A 82 4.35 -4.51 -37.78
C GLN A 82 4.53 -4.29 -36.28
N ILE A 83 3.57 -4.70 -35.42
CA ILE A 83 3.82 -4.68 -34.00
C ILE A 83 4.60 -5.96 -33.66
N PRO A 84 5.92 -5.87 -33.38
CA PRO A 84 6.65 -7.04 -32.86
C PRO A 84 5.92 -7.55 -31.62
N ALA A 85 5.77 -8.87 -31.51
CA ALA A 85 5.20 -9.49 -30.31
C ALA A 85 5.83 -8.81 -29.10
N MET A 86 5.02 -8.05 -28.33
CA MET A 86 5.52 -7.25 -27.22
C MET A 86 6.26 -8.19 -26.27
N SER A 87 7.58 -8.03 -26.17
CA SER A 87 8.38 -8.85 -25.28
C SER A 87 8.03 -8.50 -23.84
N ARG A 88 7.80 -9.52 -23.02
CA ARG A 88 7.60 -9.36 -21.58
C ARG A 88 8.95 -9.24 -20.91
N PHE A 89 9.07 -8.29 -20.01
CA PHE A 89 10.28 -8.05 -19.24
C PHE A 89 10.01 -8.39 -17.76
N GLU A 90 10.89 -9.15 -17.14
CA GLU A 90 10.79 -9.55 -15.75
C GLU A 90 12.05 -9.13 -14.97
N ILE A 91 11.88 -8.46 -13.85
CA ILE A 91 12.96 -8.10 -12.93
C ILE A 91 13.05 -9.17 -11.85
N SER A 92 14.22 -9.76 -11.67
CA SER A 92 14.43 -10.94 -10.84
C SER A 92 14.68 -10.66 -9.35
N PHE A 93 14.68 -9.39 -8.89
CA PHE A 93 14.92 -9.07 -7.49
C PHE A 93 13.83 -8.17 -6.88
N ASP A 94 13.63 -8.30 -5.57
CA ASP A 94 12.73 -7.43 -4.81
C ASP A 94 13.45 -6.16 -4.36
N PRO A 95 13.09 -4.99 -4.90
CA PRO A 95 13.72 -3.72 -4.55
C PRO A 95 13.41 -3.30 -3.10
N MET A 96 12.30 -3.79 -2.50
CA MET A 96 11.92 -3.45 -1.13
C MET A 96 12.70 -4.23 -0.07
N HIS A 97 13.43 -5.28 -0.45
CA HIS A 97 14.23 -6.06 0.49
C HIS A 97 15.20 -5.19 1.32
N GLU A 98 15.87 -4.24 0.69
CA GLU A 98 16.79 -3.32 1.39
C GLU A 98 16.05 -2.42 2.39
N PHE A 99 14.84 -1.97 2.04
CA PHE A 99 14.00 -1.20 2.97
C PHE A 99 13.66 -2.02 4.22
N HIS A 100 13.22 -3.26 4.05
CA HIS A 100 12.91 -4.15 5.17
C HIS A 100 14.11 -4.47 6.04
N GLU A 101 15.28 -4.69 5.45
CA GLU A 101 16.53 -4.86 6.17
C GLU A 101 16.90 -3.62 7.00
N ASN A 102 16.78 -2.43 6.42
CA ASN A 102 17.06 -1.18 7.10
C ASN A 102 16.05 -0.91 8.23
N LEU A 103 14.75 -1.22 8.00
CA LEU A 103 13.72 -1.15 9.02
C LEU A 103 14.04 -2.06 10.22
N ARG A 104 14.39 -3.34 9.98
CA ARG A 104 14.80 -4.28 11.04
C ARG A 104 16.02 -3.79 11.80
N LYS A 105 17.06 -3.32 11.09
CA LYS A 105 18.28 -2.78 11.72
C LYS A 105 17.98 -1.56 12.59
N ALA A 106 17.14 -0.65 12.15
CA ALA A 106 16.73 0.52 12.93
C ALA A 106 15.98 0.12 14.20
N LEU A 107 15.02 -0.83 14.10
CA LEU A 107 14.30 -1.35 15.25
C LEU A 107 15.22 -2.05 16.25
N LEU A 108 16.18 -2.84 15.79
CA LEU A 108 17.16 -3.49 16.64
C LEU A 108 18.06 -2.47 17.32
N HIS A 109 18.51 -1.44 16.61
CA HIS A 109 19.33 -0.37 17.18
C HIS A 109 18.61 0.35 18.33
N ASP A 110 17.36 0.72 18.14
CA ASP A 110 16.61 1.54 19.09
C ASP A 110 16.03 0.71 20.25
N LEU A 111 15.65 -0.54 20.01
CA LEU A 111 14.90 -1.33 20.98
C LEU A 111 15.70 -2.42 21.69
N ALA A 112 16.80 -2.94 21.12
CA ALA A 112 17.58 -4.01 21.76
C ALA A 112 18.10 -3.68 23.16
N PRO A 113 18.43 -2.44 23.51
CA PRO A 113 18.80 -2.10 24.89
C PRO A 113 17.66 -2.35 25.91
N ALA A 114 16.40 -2.12 25.52
CA ALA A 114 15.23 -2.34 26.35
C ALA A 114 14.65 -3.77 26.21
N PHE A 115 14.85 -4.40 25.05
CA PHE A 115 14.35 -5.71 24.69
C PHE A 115 15.48 -6.61 24.16
N PRO A 116 16.37 -7.14 25.02
CA PRO A 116 17.57 -7.88 24.59
C PRO A 116 17.26 -9.19 23.85
N GLU A 117 16.03 -9.70 23.91
CA GLU A 117 15.59 -10.88 23.16
C GLU A 117 15.18 -10.57 21.71
N LEU A 118 14.93 -9.30 21.37
CA LEU A 118 14.46 -8.89 20.04
C LEU A 118 15.35 -9.40 18.89
N PRO A 119 16.70 -9.37 18.98
CA PRO A 119 17.55 -9.89 17.91
C PRO A 119 17.32 -11.37 17.58
N LYS A 120 16.95 -12.18 18.58
CA LYS A 120 16.67 -13.61 18.40
C LYS A 120 15.50 -13.83 17.44
N PHE A 121 14.45 -13.00 17.54
CA PHE A 121 13.23 -13.16 16.74
C PHE A 121 13.33 -12.50 15.36
N PHE A 122 14.18 -11.49 15.17
CA PHE A 122 14.40 -10.85 13.88
C PHE A 122 15.50 -11.53 13.02
N GLY A 123 16.37 -12.35 13.63
CA GLY A 123 17.52 -12.95 12.96
C GLY A 123 17.29 -14.36 12.44
N ASP A 124 16.25 -15.05 12.86
CA ASP A 124 16.00 -16.45 12.51
C ASP A 124 14.75 -16.62 11.64
N PRO A 125 14.90 -16.76 10.30
CA PRO A 125 13.78 -17.03 9.41
C PRO A 125 13.16 -18.42 9.63
N MET A 126 13.84 -19.30 10.40
CA MET A 126 13.38 -20.66 10.70
C MET A 126 12.58 -20.74 12.00
N VAL A 127 12.39 -19.64 12.73
CA VAL A 127 11.49 -19.64 13.89
C VAL A 127 10.08 -19.93 13.36
N GLN A 128 9.54 -21.07 13.75
CA GLN A 128 8.23 -21.54 13.30
C GLN A 128 7.16 -20.50 13.62
N SER A 129 6.21 -20.36 12.71
CA SER A 129 5.10 -19.38 12.80
C SER A 129 4.28 -19.46 14.10
N MET A 130 4.35 -20.59 14.80
CA MET A 130 3.63 -20.90 16.05
C MET A 130 4.57 -21.07 17.25
N ASP A 131 5.74 -20.37 17.28
CA ASP A 131 6.61 -20.41 18.46
C ASP A 131 5.95 -19.68 19.65
N PRO A 132 5.61 -20.39 20.76
CA PRO A 132 5.02 -19.76 21.95
C PRO A 132 5.92 -18.70 22.59
N ALA A 133 7.24 -18.75 22.36
CA ALA A 133 8.16 -17.72 22.84
C ALA A 133 8.01 -16.42 22.05
N ARG A 134 7.82 -16.53 20.72
CA ARG A 134 7.52 -15.35 19.86
C ARG A 134 6.18 -14.73 20.25
N GLU A 135 5.15 -15.54 20.44
CA GLU A 135 3.83 -15.06 20.87
C GLU A 135 3.92 -14.27 22.19
N ARG A 136 4.53 -14.86 23.23
CA ARG A 136 4.72 -14.16 24.52
C ARG A 136 5.51 -12.87 24.35
N PHE A 137 6.52 -12.87 23.49
CA PHE A 137 7.34 -11.69 23.25
C PHE A 137 6.57 -10.57 22.53
N VAL A 138 5.72 -10.92 21.56
CA VAL A 138 4.82 -9.95 20.90
C VAL A 138 3.93 -9.27 21.95
N PHE A 139 3.29 -10.03 22.83
CA PHE A 139 2.44 -9.45 23.89
C PHE A 139 3.25 -8.65 24.92
N GLN A 140 4.47 -9.07 25.26
CA GLN A 140 5.36 -8.27 26.08
C GLN A 140 5.67 -6.90 25.47
N LEU A 141 5.90 -6.84 24.15
CA LEU A 141 6.09 -5.57 23.44
C LEU A 141 4.83 -4.69 23.50
N ILE A 142 3.65 -5.28 23.30
CA ILE A 142 2.38 -4.55 23.35
C ILE A 142 2.12 -3.99 24.75
N ASP A 143 2.32 -4.77 25.78
CA ASP A 143 2.16 -4.33 27.18
C ASP A 143 3.15 -3.20 27.54
N ALA A 144 4.37 -3.26 27.02
CA ALA A 144 5.39 -2.23 27.23
C ALA A 144 5.00 -0.87 26.61
N VAL A 145 4.14 -0.84 25.61
CA VAL A 145 3.66 0.41 25.00
C VAL A 145 2.93 1.30 26.00
N GLU A 146 2.15 0.73 26.92
CA GLU A 146 1.43 1.49 27.93
C GLU A 146 2.38 2.12 28.94
N ASN A 147 3.53 1.49 29.21
CA ASN A 147 4.54 1.91 30.20
C ASN A 147 5.77 2.57 29.54
N GLY A 148 5.88 2.52 28.20
CA GLY A 148 7.02 3.06 27.45
C GLY A 148 7.03 4.59 27.37
N GLN A 149 8.22 5.15 27.08
CA GLN A 149 8.35 6.55 26.73
C GLN A 149 7.60 6.85 25.44
N ALA A 150 7.09 8.07 25.30
CA ALA A 150 6.21 8.42 24.17
C ALA A 150 6.89 8.30 22.80
N ASP A 151 8.18 8.57 22.73
CA ASP A 151 9.00 8.49 21.52
C ASP A 151 9.31 7.04 21.08
N GLN A 152 9.37 6.08 22.00
CA GLN A 152 9.62 4.67 21.71
C GLN A 152 8.36 3.89 21.31
N ARG A 153 7.17 4.37 21.67
CA ARG A 153 5.90 3.67 21.40
C ARG A 153 5.72 3.25 19.93
N PRO A 154 5.93 4.11 18.92
CA PRO A 154 5.74 3.71 17.54
C PRO A 154 6.75 2.65 17.09
N ALA A 155 7.99 2.68 17.57
CA ALA A 155 8.99 1.64 17.27
C ALA A 155 8.59 0.29 17.87
N ILE A 156 8.14 0.27 19.14
CA ILE A 156 7.71 -0.95 19.82
C ILE A 156 6.49 -1.56 19.12
N LEU A 157 5.48 -0.74 18.75
CA LEU A 157 4.31 -1.21 18.02
C LEU A 157 4.69 -1.78 16.65
N LEU A 158 5.61 -1.14 15.94
CA LEU A 158 6.07 -1.60 14.63
C LEU A 158 6.86 -2.91 14.73
N ALA A 159 7.71 -3.07 15.76
CA ALA A 159 8.40 -4.32 16.04
C ALA A 159 7.41 -5.45 16.36
N ALA A 160 6.42 -5.19 17.22
CA ALA A 160 5.38 -6.15 17.55
C ALA A 160 4.57 -6.54 16.30
N ASP A 161 4.25 -5.59 15.43
CA ASP A 161 3.54 -5.83 14.17
C ASP A 161 4.32 -6.76 13.23
N LEU A 162 5.62 -6.48 13.02
CA LEU A 162 6.46 -7.32 12.17
C LEU A 162 6.53 -8.77 12.68
N LEU A 163 6.66 -8.96 13.98
CA LEU A 163 6.70 -10.29 14.59
C LEU A 163 5.34 -11.00 14.54
N ALA A 164 4.25 -10.26 14.80
CA ALA A 164 2.90 -10.81 14.74
C ALA A 164 2.49 -11.20 13.31
N ASN A 165 2.96 -10.47 12.30
CA ASN A 165 2.66 -10.76 10.89
C ASN A 165 3.20 -12.12 10.43
N GLU A 166 4.24 -12.63 11.07
CA GLU A 166 4.78 -13.96 10.77
C GLU A 166 3.99 -15.08 11.45
N MET A 167 3.03 -14.74 12.33
CA MET A 167 2.21 -15.72 13.03
C MET A 167 1.05 -16.18 12.15
N TRP A 168 0.94 -17.48 12.01
CA TRP A 168 -0.08 -18.17 11.22
C TRP A 168 -0.60 -19.37 11.98
N CYS A 169 -1.93 -19.53 12.06
CA CYS A 169 -2.54 -20.66 12.71
C CYS A 169 -3.38 -21.48 11.70
N PRO A 170 -2.95 -22.69 11.30
CA PRO A 170 -3.73 -23.57 10.44
C PRO A 170 -5.05 -23.96 11.09
N SER A 171 -6.15 -23.99 10.33
CA SER A 171 -7.49 -24.30 10.87
C SER A 171 -7.65 -25.72 11.42
N GLU A 172 -6.78 -26.65 11.05
CA GLU A 172 -6.70 -28.01 11.57
C GLU A 172 -6.31 -28.03 13.05
N ASN A 173 -5.56 -27.03 13.52
CA ASN A 173 -5.15 -26.87 14.91
C ASN A 173 -6.13 -26.00 15.70
N LYS A 174 -7.42 -26.34 15.66
CA LYS A 174 -8.50 -25.49 16.16
C LYS A 174 -8.29 -25.01 17.59
N GLU A 175 -7.88 -25.87 18.51
CA GLU A 175 -7.71 -25.53 19.92
C GLU A 175 -6.59 -24.50 20.11
N GLU A 176 -5.46 -24.66 19.44
CA GLU A 176 -4.34 -23.72 19.47
C GLU A 176 -4.74 -22.37 18.84
N CYS A 177 -5.49 -22.42 17.73
CA CYS A 177 -6.00 -21.20 17.08
C CYS A 177 -6.99 -20.45 17.95
N ASP A 178 -7.89 -21.14 18.65
CA ASP A 178 -8.84 -20.51 19.58
C ASP A 178 -8.13 -19.89 20.79
N GLN A 179 -7.08 -20.51 21.31
CA GLN A 179 -6.22 -19.94 22.36
C GLN A 179 -5.50 -18.69 21.84
N LEU A 180 -4.86 -18.77 20.67
CA LEU A 180 -4.16 -17.64 20.06
C LEU A 180 -5.11 -16.46 19.83
N ARG A 181 -6.31 -16.71 19.27
CA ARG A 181 -7.35 -15.68 19.06
C ARG A 181 -7.77 -15.03 20.36
N SER A 182 -7.92 -15.85 21.43
CA SER A 182 -8.27 -15.33 22.76
C SER A 182 -7.19 -14.41 23.31
N HIS A 183 -5.90 -14.76 23.14
CA HIS A 183 -4.78 -13.92 23.57
C HIS A 183 -4.73 -12.62 22.77
N PHE A 184 -4.86 -12.67 21.44
CA PHE A 184 -4.92 -11.47 20.61
C PHE A 184 -6.08 -10.54 21.03
N ALA A 185 -7.27 -11.11 21.30
CA ALA A 185 -8.43 -10.35 21.72
C ALA A 185 -8.23 -9.65 23.07
N GLN A 186 -7.48 -10.23 24.02
CA GLN A 186 -7.13 -9.61 25.29
C GLN A 186 -6.33 -8.31 25.10
N HIS A 187 -5.49 -8.27 24.05
CA HIS A 187 -4.70 -7.09 23.65
C HIS A 187 -5.39 -6.21 22.61
N LYS A 188 -6.69 -6.41 22.37
CA LYS A 188 -7.51 -5.65 21.40
C LYS A 188 -6.98 -5.78 19.96
N LEU A 189 -6.43 -6.93 19.64
CA LEU A 189 -6.01 -7.31 18.30
C LEU A 189 -6.95 -8.38 17.74
N THR A 190 -7.03 -8.47 16.43
CA THR A 190 -7.84 -9.45 15.73
C THR A 190 -6.98 -10.51 15.05
N LEU A 191 -7.53 -11.70 14.89
CA LEU A 191 -7.06 -12.67 13.91
C LEU A 191 -8.21 -12.95 12.96
N GLU A 192 -7.94 -12.85 11.68
CA GLU A 192 -8.91 -13.08 10.61
C GLU A 192 -8.68 -14.45 9.98
N TYR A 193 -9.77 -15.06 9.48
CA TYR A 193 -9.70 -16.32 8.79
C TYR A 193 -9.47 -16.09 7.29
N SER A 194 -8.47 -16.75 6.72
CA SER A 194 -8.23 -16.80 5.28
C SER A 194 -8.80 -18.10 4.71
N GLU A 195 -9.83 -18.01 3.88
CA GLU A 195 -10.39 -19.19 3.18
C GLU A 195 -9.35 -19.82 2.24
N LEU A 196 -8.61 -19.00 1.51
CA LEU A 196 -7.55 -19.45 0.60
C LEU A 196 -6.38 -20.11 1.33
N GLY A 197 -5.97 -19.56 2.48
CA GLY A 197 -4.88 -20.07 3.26
C GLY A 197 -5.29 -21.21 4.20
N GLY A 198 -6.58 -21.41 4.46
CA GLY A 198 -7.09 -22.44 5.38
C GLY A 198 -6.67 -22.22 6.83
N GLY A 199 -6.54 -20.97 7.29
CA GLY A 199 -6.10 -20.68 8.65
C GLY A 199 -6.32 -19.22 9.07
N PHE A 200 -5.91 -18.93 10.30
CA PHE A 200 -6.00 -17.59 10.87
C PHE A 200 -4.70 -16.82 10.71
N TYR A 201 -4.79 -15.55 10.38
CA TYR A 201 -3.67 -14.63 10.22
C TYR A 201 -3.94 -13.31 10.95
N TYR A 202 -2.87 -12.59 11.21
CA TYR A 202 -2.93 -11.25 11.80
C TYR A 202 -3.04 -10.17 10.71
N PRO A 203 -4.11 -9.31 10.72
CA PRO A 203 -4.39 -8.32 9.66
C PRO A 203 -3.61 -7.01 9.79
N ARG A 204 -2.52 -6.98 10.54
CA ARG A 204 -1.62 -5.83 10.68
C ARG A 204 -2.25 -4.61 11.43
N ASP A 205 -3.10 -4.85 12.43
CA ASP A 205 -3.75 -3.78 13.23
C ASP A 205 -2.74 -2.80 13.85
N LEU A 206 -1.58 -3.29 14.30
CA LEU A 206 -0.55 -2.44 14.91
C LEU A 206 0.13 -1.54 13.89
N LEU A 207 0.33 -2.01 12.65
CA LEU A 207 0.86 -1.21 11.55
C LEU A 207 -0.02 -0.01 11.25
N TRP A 208 -1.35 -0.24 11.13
CA TRP A 208 -2.34 0.82 10.99
C TRP A 208 -2.32 1.79 12.17
N ARG A 209 -2.19 1.26 13.40
CA ARG A 209 -2.11 2.08 14.62
C ARG A 209 -0.87 2.98 14.60
N VAL A 210 0.29 2.48 14.18
CA VAL A 210 1.52 3.28 14.06
C VAL A 210 1.32 4.41 13.06
N TRP A 211 0.80 4.12 11.86
CA TRP A 211 0.54 5.14 10.86
C TRP A 211 -0.47 6.19 11.32
N GLN A 212 -1.58 5.77 11.93
CA GLN A 212 -2.66 6.68 12.32
C GLN A 212 -2.29 7.56 13.52
N GLN A 213 -1.57 7.03 14.49
CA GLN A 213 -1.28 7.75 15.74
C GLN A 213 0.04 8.52 15.70
N TYR A 214 0.99 8.10 14.88
CA TYR A 214 2.33 8.69 14.82
C TYR A 214 2.79 9.06 13.40
N PRO A 215 1.92 9.64 12.57
CA PRO A 215 2.21 9.86 11.15
C PRO A 215 3.39 10.81 10.91
N GLU A 216 3.72 11.67 11.88
CA GLU A 216 4.80 12.66 11.77
C GLU A 216 6.18 12.13 12.21
N THR A 217 6.23 10.88 12.67
CA THR A 217 7.49 10.25 13.09
C THR A 217 8.10 9.44 11.96
N ASN A 218 9.42 9.23 12.02
CA ASN A 218 10.11 8.33 11.08
C ASN A 218 9.48 6.92 11.07
N TRP A 219 9.05 6.42 12.24
CA TRP A 219 8.38 5.12 12.37
C TRP A 219 7.00 5.09 11.71
N GLY A 220 6.24 6.21 11.81
CA GLY A 220 4.98 6.37 11.09
C GLY A 220 5.16 6.39 9.58
N GLU A 221 6.20 7.07 9.08
CA GLU A 221 6.52 7.05 7.66
C GLU A 221 6.97 5.68 7.17
N MET A 222 7.77 4.93 7.96
CA MET A 222 8.12 3.54 7.65
C MET A 222 6.89 2.64 7.62
N ALA A 223 5.96 2.78 8.60
CA ALA A 223 4.71 2.05 8.59
C ALA A 223 3.86 2.37 7.35
N PHE A 224 3.83 3.64 6.92
CA PHE A 224 3.19 4.04 5.68
C PHE A 224 3.75 3.32 4.46
N VAL A 225 5.08 3.25 4.32
CA VAL A 225 5.73 2.55 3.20
C VAL A 225 5.35 1.07 3.18
N VAL A 226 5.34 0.40 4.35
CA VAL A 226 4.90 -1.01 4.43
C VAL A 226 3.43 -1.16 4.04
N LEU A 227 2.53 -0.27 4.49
CA LEU A 227 1.12 -0.29 4.08
C LEU A 227 0.96 -0.07 2.56
N LEU A 228 1.74 0.83 1.99
CA LEU A 228 1.71 1.11 0.56
C LEU A 228 2.20 -0.10 -0.25
N GLU A 229 3.25 -0.78 0.20
CA GLU A 229 3.76 -2.00 -0.41
C GLU A 229 2.74 -3.15 -0.38
N LEU A 230 1.93 -3.24 0.68
CA LEU A 230 0.82 -4.18 0.80
C LEU A 230 -0.41 -3.80 -0.05
N GLY A 231 -0.32 -2.77 -0.90
CA GLY A 231 -1.43 -2.31 -1.71
C GLY A 231 -2.49 -1.55 -0.93
N TRP A 232 -2.17 -1.06 0.27
CA TRP A 232 -3.11 -0.42 1.22
C TRP A 232 -4.19 -1.39 1.72
N ASP A 233 -3.96 -2.67 1.55
CA ASP A 233 -4.83 -3.77 1.98
C ASP A 233 -4.01 -4.78 2.79
N THR A 234 -4.34 -4.93 4.04
CA THR A 234 -3.66 -5.86 4.95
C THR A 234 -4.38 -7.19 5.07
N SER A 235 -5.52 -7.35 4.40
CA SER A 235 -6.16 -8.65 4.26
C SER A 235 -5.28 -9.58 3.41
N ARG A 236 -5.18 -10.83 3.81
CA ARG A 236 -4.51 -11.86 2.99
C ARG A 236 -5.47 -12.48 1.97
N THR A 237 -6.68 -11.96 1.89
CA THR A 237 -7.69 -12.35 0.93
C THR A 237 -7.85 -11.21 -0.05
N CYS A 238 -7.38 -11.38 -1.25
CA CYS A 238 -7.65 -10.39 -2.26
C CYS A 238 -8.84 -10.83 -3.11
N ALA A 239 -9.82 -9.95 -3.23
CA ALA A 239 -10.92 -10.20 -4.15
C ALA A 239 -10.42 -10.15 -5.59
N LYS A 240 -10.80 -11.16 -6.39
CA LYS A 240 -10.45 -11.24 -7.81
C LYS A 240 -10.76 -9.94 -8.56
N GLY A 241 -9.76 -9.42 -9.26
CA GLY A 241 -9.88 -8.18 -10.01
C GLY A 241 -9.85 -6.93 -9.14
N SER A 242 -9.45 -7.02 -7.85
CA SER A 242 -9.27 -5.81 -7.03
C SER A 242 -8.12 -4.97 -7.55
N GLU A 243 -8.37 -3.67 -7.64
CA GLU A 243 -7.49 -2.67 -8.25
C GLU A 243 -6.74 -1.89 -7.17
N GLN A 244 -5.95 -2.61 -6.34
CA GLN A 244 -5.17 -2.01 -5.24
C GLN A 244 -4.23 -0.91 -5.74
N PHE A 245 -3.76 -1.00 -6.99
CA PHE A 245 -2.88 0.01 -7.60
C PHE A 245 -3.49 1.42 -7.56
N ARG A 246 -4.83 1.57 -7.66
CA ARG A 246 -5.48 2.89 -7.58
C ARG A 246 -5.32 3.53 -6.21
N GLU A 247 -5.45 2.72 -5.18
CA GLU A 247 -5.30 3.19 -3.80
C GLU A 247 -3.82 3.50 -3.50
N VAL A 248 -2.89 2.67 -3.98
CA VAL A 248 -1.44 2.93 -3.88
C VAL A 248 -1.08 4.27 -4.52
N ILE A 249 -1.57 4.55 -5.73
CA ILE A 249 -1.36 5.83 -6.40
C ILE A 249 -1.91 6.98 -5.54
N ARG A 250 -3.17 6.88 -5.12
CA ARG A 250 -3.84 7.94 -4.36
C ARG A 250 -3.12 8.26 -3.04
N GLN A 251 -2.77 7.23 -2.27
CA GLN A 251 -2.10 7.40 -0.99
C GLN A 251 -0.66 7.88 -1.17
N GLY A 252 0.08 7.27 -2.11
CA GLY A 252 1.47 7.60 -2.37
C GLY A 252 1.63 9.03 -2.88
N GLU A 253 0.84 9.49 -3.85
CA GLU A 253 0.88 10.89 -4.32
C GLU A 253 0.52 11.87 -3.21
N SER A 254 -0.49 11.57 -2.39
CA SER A 254 -0.84 12.38 -1.24
C SER A 254 0.31 12.48 -0.21
N PHE A 255 1.04 11.39 0.02
CA PHE A 255 2.22 11.41 0.88
C PHE A 255 3.34 12.26 0.28
N LEU A 256 3.68 12.05 -0.99
CA LEU A 256 4.74 12.80 -1.70
C LEU A 256 4.49 14.30 -1.70
N GLN A 257 3.22 14.70 -1.86
CA GLN A 257 2.82 16.12 -1.80
C GLN A 257 2.97 16.71 -0.40
N ARG A 258 2.55 16.00 0.64
CA ARG A 258 2.61 16.49 2.02
C ARG A 258 4.01 16.44 2.63
N ARG A 259 4.87 15.51 2.15
CA ARG A 259 6.19 15.20 2.71
C ARG A 259 7.28 15.17 1.64
N PRO A 260 7.53 16.28 0.94
CA PRO A 260 8.47 16.33 -0.18
C PRO A 260 9.93 16.04 0.23
N THR A 261 10.27 16.19 1.50
CA THR A 261 11.62 15.98 2.05
C THR A 261 11.75 14.70 2.88
N SER A 262 10.76 13.80 2.83
CA SER A 262 10.80 12.53 3.56
C SER A 262 12.04 11.69 3.15
N PRO A 263 12.75 11.09 4.09
CA PRO A 263 13.83 10.13 3.79
C PRO A 263 13.32 8.89 3.06
N HIS A 264 12.01 8.61 3.14
CA HIS A 264 11.35 7.47 2.49
C HIS A 264 10.75 7.81 1.12
N ARG A 265 10.98 9.04 0.63
CA ARG A 265 10.44 9.51 -0.65
C ARG A 265 10.75 8.56 -1.81
N ALA A 266 11.99 8.04 -1.89
CA ALA A 266 12.38 7.14 -2.97
C ALA A 266 11.61 5.81 -2.96
N ALA A 267 11.37 5.23 -1.78
CA ALA A 267 10.55 4.02 -1.63
C ALA A 267 9.10 4.27 -2.06
N VAL A 268 8.52 5.41 -1.66
CA VAL A 268 7.15 5.78 -2.06
C VAL A 268 7.05 6.00 -3.57
N LEU A 269 8.00 6.73 -4.18
CA LEU A 269 8.05 6.93 -5.64
C LEU A 269 8.17 5.60 -6.39
N LEU A 270 9.00 4.68 -5.89
CA LEU A 270 9.12 3.34 -6.46
C LEU A 270 7.76 2.61 -6.49
N LEU A 271 7.06 2.57 -5.35
CA LEU A 271 5.78 1.87 -5.22
C LEU A 271 4.68 2.52 -6.08
N VAL A 272 4.62 3.85 -6.13
CA VAL A 272 3.70 4.60 -6.99
C VAL A 272 4.00 4.35 -8.46
N GLY A 273 5.28 4.38 -8.85
CA GLY A 273 5.72 4.04 -10.20
C GLY A 273 5.32 2.62 -10.60
N GLN A 274 5.49 1.63 -9.71
CA GLN A 274 5.03 0.26 -9.93
C GLN A 274 3.50 0.16 -10.09
N ALA A 275 2.75 0.93 -9.30
CA ALA A 275 1.29 0.96 -9.41
C ALA A 275 0.81 1.56 -10.74
N TYR A 276 1.44 2.63 -11.21
CA TYR A 276 1.18 3.20 -12.54
C TYR A 276 1.59 2.24 -13.67
N ALA A 277 2.74 1.56 -13.53
CA ALA A 277 3.18 0.56 -14.49
C ALA A 277 2.21 -0.63 -14.55
N THR A 278 1.65 -1.06 -13.42
CA THR A 278 0.58 -2.06 -13.36
C THR A 278 -0.66 -1.61 -14.13
N TRP A 279 -1.13 -0.38 -13.91
CA TRP A 279 -2.28 0.15 -14.67
C TRP A 279 -2.03 0.09 -16.18
N TRP A 280 -0.88 0.58 -16.63
CA TRP A 280 -0.52 0.54 -18.05
C TRP A 280 -0.42 -0.89 -18.58
N SER A 281 0.18 -1.82 -17.83
CA SER A 281 0.30 -3.23 -18.22
C SER A 281 -1.07 -3.89 -18.41
N LEU A 282 -2.02 -3.66 -17.48
CA LEU A 282 -3.38 -4.19 -17.58
C LEU A 282 -4.13 -3.72 -18.84
N SER A 283 -3.85 -2.50 -19.31
CA SER A 283 -4.46 -1.97 -20.55
C SER A 283 -3.92 -2.63 -21.83
N ASN A 284 -2.76 -3.26 -21.75
CA ASN A 284 -2.07 -3.88 -22.89
C ASN A 284 -2.09 -5.41 -22.82
N GLU A 285 -2.91 -6.01 -21.95
CA GLU A 285 -3.05 -7.46 -21.88
C GLU A 285 -3.61 -8.00 -23.19
N THR A 286 -3.05 -9.13 -23.64
CA THR A 286 -3.45 -9.81 -24.86
C THR A 286 -4.19 -11.11 -24.57
N ALA A 287 -4.94 -11.62 -25.53
CA ALA A 287 -5.69 -12.87 -25.39
C ALA A 287 -4.79 -14.10 -25.08
N ASP A 288 -3.50 -14.02 -25.43
CA ASP A 288 -2.52 -15.09 -25.19
C ASP A 288 -1.83 -14.95 -23.81
N SER A 289 -2.17 -13.93 -23.04
CA SER A 289 -1.63 -13.73 -21.71
C SER A 289 -2.21 -14.72 -20.72
N PRO A 290 -1.42 -15.21 -19.74
CA PRO A 290 -1.95 -15.96 -18.60
C PRO A 290 -3.01 -15.19 -17.81
N MET A 291 -3.07 -13.86 -17.98
CA MET A 291 -4.00 -12.96 -17.34
C MET A 291 -5.28 -12.71 -18.13
N ALA A 292 -5.39 -13.22 -19.36
CA ALA A 292 -6.52 -12.94 -20.25
C ALA A 292 -7.90 -13.28 -19.67
N ASP A 293 -7.96 -14.33 -18.84
CA ASP A 293 -9.22 -14.75 -18.19
C ASP A 293 -9.60 -13.85 -16.98
N TYR A 294 -8.69 -13.00 -16.52
CA TYR A 294 -8.85 -12.20 -15.31
C TYR A 294 -8.93 -10.70 -15.59
N VAL A 295 -8.46 -10.25 -16.75
CA VAL A 295 -8.33 -8.84 -17.10
C VAL A 295 -9.10 -8.52 -18.37
N ASP A 296 -10.03 -7.56 -18.30
CA ASP A 296 -10.57 -6.90 -19.48
C ASP A 296 -9.73 -5.63 -19.77
N PRO A 297 -8.82 -5.64 -20.76
CA PRO A 297 -7.93 -4.51 -21.02
C PRO A 297 -8.67 -3.21 -21.31
N LYS A 298 -9.89 -3.29 -21.87
CA LYS A 298 -10.71 -2.12 -22.20
C LYS A 298 -11.05 -1.25 -20.98
N ARG A 299 -11.14 -1.87 -19.80
CA ARG A 299 -11.38 -1.13 -18.54
C ARG A 299 -10.26 -0.20 -18.16
N TYR A 300 -9.04 -0.47 -18.65
CA TYR A 300 -7.83 0.23 -18.25
C TYR A 300 -7.27 1.15 -19.31
N ASN A 301 -7.85 1.15 -20.54
CA ASN A 301 -7.37 1.95 -21.67
C ASN A 301 -7.39 3.45 -21.41
N GLU A 302 -8.44 3.95 -20.72
CA GLU A 302 -8.51 5.36 -20.40
C GLU A 302 -7.39 5.74 -19.41
N GLY A 303 -6.53 6.66 -19.80
CA GLY A 303 -5.41 7.12 -18.99
C GLY A 303 -4.17 6.20 -18.97
N ALA A 304 -4.18 5.07 -19.69
CA ALA A 304 -3.07 4.11 -19.69
C ALA A 304 -1.73 4.72 -20.12
N GLU A 305 -1.72 5.50 -21.19
CA GLU A 305 -0.49 6.16 -21.64
C GLU A 305 -0.02 7.23 -20.66
N GLN A 306 -0.94 7.93 -20.01
CA GLN A 306 -0.58 8.86 -18.93
C GLN A 306 0.00 8.12 -17.72
N ALA A 307 -0.56 6.95 -17.39
CA ALA A 307 -0.02 6.10 -16.33
C ALA A 307 1.42 5.64 -16.67
N ARG A 308 1.70 5.22 -17.91
CA ARG A 308 3.05 4.88 -18.35
C ARG A 308 4.02 6.05 -18.18
N LEU A 309 3.64 7.24 -18.63
CA LEU A 309 4.48 8.45 -18.51
C LEU A 309 4.70 8.85 -17.06
N LYS A 310 3.71 8.68 -16.21
CA LYS A 310 3.84 8.89 -14.76
C LYS A 310 4.79 7.88 -14.13
N ALA A 311 4.67 6.59 -14.46
CA ALA A 311 5.60 5.57 -14.01
C ALA A 311 7.05 5.92 -14.39
N ILE A 312 7.29 6.33 -15.64
CA ILE A 312 8.62 6.76 -16.10
C ILE A 312 9.12 7.93 -15.26
N SER A 313 8.30 8.97 -15.06
CA SER A 313 8.68 10.14 -14.26
C SER A 313 9.02 9.78 -12.82
N ASP A 314 8.24 8.88 -12.19
CA ASP A 314 8.47 8.49 -10.80
C ASP A 314 9.77 7.66 -10.67
N PHE A 315 10.05 6.74 -11.60
CA PHE A 315 11.32 5.99 -11.61
C PHE A 315 12.53 6.88 -11.92
N GLU A 316 12.42 7.87 -12.79
CA GLU A 316 13.47 8.87 -13.02
C GLU A 316 13.78 9.66 -11.73
N GLN A 317 12.75 10.04 -10.98
CA GLN A 317 12.93 10.68 -9.69
C GLN A 317 13.62 9.75 -8.66
N VAL A 318 13.28 8.44 -8.63
CA VAL A 318 13.97 7.47 -7.76
C VAL A 318 15.46 7.46 -8.06
N VAL A 319 15.85 7.38 -9.33
CA VAL A 319 17.27 7.43 -9.75
C VAL A 319 17.94 8.73 -9.34
N GLN A 320 17.25 9.85 -9.46
CA GLN A 320 17.79 11.16 -9.12
C GLN A 320 17.98 11.35 -7.61
N PHE A 321 17.02 10.90 -6.80
CA PHE A 321 17.06 11.13 -5.33
C PHE A 321 17.87 10.10 -4.56
N SER A 322 18.05 8.90 -5.10
CA SER A 322 18.66 7.79 -4.37
C SER A 322 19.51 6.89 -5.28
N PRO A 323 20.52 7.44 -6.01
CA PRO A 323 21.21 6.74 -7.12
C PRO A 323 21.97 5.47 -6.69
N GLU A 324 22.33 5.35 -5.43
CA GLU A 324 23.13 4.22 -4.91
C GLU A 324 22.30 3.12 -4.24
N THR A 325 20.96 3.23 -4.29
CA THR A 325 20.06 2.27 -3.65
C THR A 325 19.60 1.17 -4.60
N LYS A 326 19.13 0.06 -4.05
CA LYS A 326 18.44 -0.98 -4.85
C LYS A 326 17.18 -0.44 -5.55
N PHE A 327 16.54 0.59 -5.02
CA PHE A 327 15.45 1.28 -5.70
C PHE A 327 15.89 1.87 -7.04
N ALA A 328 17.07 2.54 -7.07
CA ALA A 328 17.59 3.11 -8.30
C ALA A 328 18.03 2.02 -9.29
N ILE A 329 18.62 0.92 -8.83
CA ILE A 329 18.97 -0.22 -9.68
C ILE A 329 17.71 -0.75 -10.36
N TYR A 330 16.65 -1.00 -9.58
CA TYR A 330 15.36 -1.43 -10.13
C TYR A 330 14.79 -0.43 -11.14
N ALA A 331 14.82 0.88 -10.81
CA ALA A 331 14.34 1.93 -11.69
C ALA A 331 15.14 1.99 -13.01
N HIS A 332 16.45 1.81 -12.96
CA HIS A 332 17.31 1.73 -14.16
C HIS A 332 16.96 0.55 -15.07
N GLU A 333 16.62 -0.60 -14.50
CA GLU A 333 16.26 -1.78 -15.26
C GLU A 333 14.88 -1.65 -15.92
N ILE A 334 13.93 -0.97 -15.25
CA ILE A 334 12.55 -0.88 -15.72
C ILE A 334 12.30 0.29 -16.68
N LEU A 335 13.10 1.33 -16.63
CA LEU A 335 12.92 2.53 -17.45
C LEU A 335 13.05 2.27 -18.97
N PRO A 336 14.08 1.54 -19.50
CA PRO A 336 14.18 1.27 -20.93
C PRO A 336 12.96 0.52 -21.47
N PRO A 337 12.53 -0.64 -20.92
CA PRO A 337 11.34 -1.34 -21.41
C PRO A 337 10.06 -0.50 -21.35
N LEU A 338 9.87 0.32 -20.29
CA LEU A 338 8.72 1.22 -20.22
C LEU A 338 8.72 2.27 -21.32
N ARG A 339 9.90 2.85 -21.64
CA ARG A 339 10.05 3.82 -22.74
C ARG A 339 9.80 3.20 -24.10
N GLU A 340 10.15 1.94 -24.27
CA GLU A 340 9.96 1.15 -25.49
C GLU A 340 8.58 0.48 -25.58
N HIS A 341 7.65 0.82 -24.67
CA HIS A 341 6.30 0.24 -24.61
C HIS A 341 6.29 -1.28 -24.40
N GLN A 342 7.32 -1.83 -23.75
CA GLN A 342 7.34 -3.25 -23.39
C GLN A 342 6.50 -3.49 -22.14
N ILE A 343 5.64 -4.51 -22.19
CA ILE A 343 4.77 -4.86 -21.06
C ILE A 343 5.60 -5.51 -19.97
N GLN A 344 5.36 -5.09 -18.72
CA GLN A 344 5.94 -5.71 -17.55
C GLN A 344 5.05 -6.83 -17.04
N ASN A 345 5.66 -7.92 -16.60
CA ASN A 345 4.95 -9.02 -15.94
C ASN A 345 4.60 -8.73 -14.47
N THR A 346 4.72 -7.48 -14.02
CA THR A 346 4.42 -7.15 -12.65
C THR A 346 2.97 -6.69 -12.53
N TYR A 347 2.12 -7.60 -12.08
CA TYR A 347 0.76 -7.25 -11.64
C TYR A 347 0.75 -6.92 -10.15
N LYS A 348 1.82 -6.29 -9.67
CA LYS A 348 1.88 -5.80 -8.29
C LYS A 348 0.68 -4.89 -8.07
N PHE A 349 -0.03 -5.08 -6.97
CA PHE A 349 -1.25 -4.33 -6.65
C PHE A 349 -2.48 -4.64 -7.53
N PHE A 350 -2.48 -5.78 -8.20
CA PHE A 350 -3.68 -6.30 -8.86
C PHE A 350 -3.89 -7.76 -8.47
N CYS A 351 -5.06 -8.07 -7.96
CA CYS A 351 -5.37 -9.41 -7.49
C CYS A 351 -5.95 -10.30 -8.57
N VAL A 352 -5.35 -11.48 -8.77
CA VAL A 352 -5.75 -12.46 -9.78
C VAL A 352 -6.41 -13.71 -9.19
N TYR A 353 -6.38 -13.86 -7.86
CA TYR A 353 -6.94 -15.02 -7.18
C TYR A 353 -8.28 -14.69 -6.55
N ASP A 354 -9.17 -15.71 -6.52
CA ASP A 354 -10.44 -15.64 -5.78
C ASP A 354 -10.21 -16.00 -4.32
#